data_e7a6e457bc4b4042a666cada4ff083f0
#
_entry.id   e7a6e457bc4b4042a666cada4ff083f0
#
_cell.length_a   1.000
_cell.length_b   1.000
_cell.length_c   1.000
_cell.angle_alpha   90.00
_cell.angle_beta   90.00
_cell.angle_gamma   90.00
#
_symmetry.space_group_name_H-M   'P 1'
#
loop_
_entity.id
_entity.type
_entity.pdbx_description
1 polymer ?
#
loop_
_entity_poly.entity_id
_entity_poly.type
_entity_poly.pdbx_seq_one_letter_code
_entity_poly.pdbx_strand_id
1 'polypeptide(L)'
;MGMSVRFSHAPFALAPGQRAELLARCERAVQRARRGAGEVLAGITVPVDRATDPSAVAFASRREAEPWLCFEQPDRDGAALAALGCARAIRTGGPRRFADAAAAWRELAGSAEADAPDGPAGAGLVAVGGFAFAPDGGAARHWRGFGSGDLVVPEVALARRGGDVRLTLATTATPDDVPEQLAARLEARLGELRAAPLPMLDPAPTGRFEIASSAPPEHYEAAVARAVERIRAGDFAKIVLAREVTVHAPAPHDAAAVFGVLRAAFESCYVFCAGRGDAAFVAASPELLVRREGLRASSVALAGSIRRSADPAVDDHLGEQLLRSDKDREEQQIVSHRIVRALRPHAVWVAAPEEPAIVKVANIQHLATPIRAQLTHPHSAIELAGLLHPTPAVGAEPHAVAGRQIPAFEGLDRGWYAGPVGWTDANEDGEFCVALRCALLRGPEARLYAGVGVVRDSDPSAELAETEVKLGALLPILSG
;
A
#
# COMPACT_ATOMS: atom_id res chain seq x y z
N MET A 1 -45.43 -0.26 -14.74
CA MET A 1 -44.90 0.69 -15.76
C MET A 1 -43.53 1.11 -15.32
N GLY A 2 -42.51 0.33 -15.69
CA GLY A 2 -41.14 0.52 -15.26
C GLY A 2 -40.48 1.60 -16.12
N MET A 3 -40.10 2.72 -15.53
CA MET A 3 -39.23 3.70 -16.17
C MET A 3 -37.83 3.13 -16.28
N SER A 4 -37.47 2.61 -17.43
CA SER A 4 -36.08 2.31 -17.81
C SER A 4 -35.37 3.64 -18.05
N VAL A 5 -34.60 4.09 -17.07
CA VAL A 5 -33.64 5.20 -17.25
C VAL A 5 -32.50 4.66 -18.10
N ARG A 6 -32.55 4.93 -19.43
CA ARG A 6 -31.41 4.71 -20.31
C ARG A 6 -30.35 5.78 -19.98
N PHE A 7 -29.33 5.44 -19.22
CA PHE A 7 -28.12 6.23 -19.21
C PHE A 7 -27.39 6.07 -20.54
N SER A 8 -27.63 7.00 -21.44
CA SER A 8 -27.10 7.04 -22.80
C SER A 8 -26.00 8.08 -22.95
N HIS A 9 -24.95 8.02 -22.10
CA HIS A 9 -23.64 8.60 -22.41
C HIS A 9 -22.59 7.81 -21.61
N ALA A 10 -21.47 7.49 -22.26
CA ALA A 10 -20.30 7.02 -21.52
C ALA A 10 -19.98 8.09 -20.46
N PRO A 11 -19.91 7.74 -19.15
CA PRO A 11 -19.78 8.74 -18.08
C PRO A 11 -18.45 9.50 -18.16
N PHE A 12 -17.52 9.03 -19.00
CA PHE A 12 -16.21 9.60 -19.21
C PHE A 12 -15.96 9.87 -20.68
N ALA A 13 -15.63 11.11 -21.03
CA ALA A 13 -15.29 11.52 -22.40
C ALA A 13 -14.38 12.76 -22.38
N LEU A 14 -13.46 12.86 -23.33
CA LEU A 14 -12.67 14.05 -23.55
C LEU A 14 -13.46 15.09 -24.35
N ALA A 15 -13.42 16.35 -23.94
CA ALA A 15 -13.88 17.46 -24.75
C ALA A 15 -13.02 17.62 -26.01
N PRO A 16 -13.53 18.23 -27.12
CA PRO A 16 -12.76 18.38 -28.35
C PRO A 16 -11.37 19.00 -28.16
N GLY A 17 -11.25 20.03 -27.31
CA GLY A 17 -9.95 20.67 -27.00
C GLY A 17 -9.01 19.75 -26.25
N GLN A 18 -9.51 18.95 -25.29
CA GLN A 18 -8.71 17.96 -24.55
C GLN A 18 -8.22 16.83 -25.47
N ARG A 19 -9.05 16.39 -26.40
CA ARG A 19 -8.69 15.40 -27.42
C ARG A 19 -7.58 15.91 -28.33
N ALA A 20 -7.68 17.18 -28.80
CA ALA A 20 -6.65 17.81 -29.61
C ALA A 20 -5.31 17.94 -28.86
N GLU A 21 -5.36 18.32 -27.57
CA GLU A 21 -4.17 18.40 -26.72
C GLU A 21 -3.54 17.01 -26.48
N LEU A 22 -4.34 15.98 -26.23
CA LEU A 22 -3.83 14.61 -26.08
C LEU A 22 -3.09 14.15 -27.34
N LEU A 23 -3.67 14.40 -28.53
CA LEU A 23 -3.03 14.08 -29.81
C LEU A 23 -1.69 14.84 -29.96
N ALA A 24 -1.68 16.13 -29.70
CA ALA A 24 -0.45 16.94 -29.77
C ALA A 24 0.64 16.45 -28.82
N ARG A 25 0.29 15.95 -27.62
CA ARG A 25 1.24 15.33 -26.69
C ARG A 25 1.76 13.99 -27.21
N CYS A 26 0.90 13.16 -27.79
CA CYS A 26 1.33 11.92 -28.44
C CYS A 26 2.31 12.22 -29.61
N GLU A 27 2.05 13.26 -30.42
CA GLU A 27 2.95 13.69 -31.49
C GLU A 27 4.34 14.11 -30.94
N ARG A 28 4.35 14.96 -29.89
CA ARG A 28 5.60 15.37 -29.25
C ARG A 28 6.36 14.21 -28.65
N ALA A 29 5.66 13.29 -27.98
CA ALA A 29 6.26 12.11 -27.36
C ALA A 29 6.89 11.18 -28.41
N VAL A 30 6.21 10.89 -29.51
CA VAL A 30 6.78 10.09 -30.63
C VAL A 30 7.98 10.79 -31.26
N GLN A 31 7.91 12.12 -31.47
CA GLN A 31 9.06 12.88 -31.99
C GLN A 31 10.25 12.84 -31.05
N ARG A 32 10.03 12.95 -29.74
CA ARG A 32 11.06 12.86 -28.70
C ARG A 32 11.67 11.46 -28.68
N ALA A 33 10.84 10.40 -28.75
CA ALA A 33 11.30 9.02 -28.85
C ALA A 33 12.19 8.80 -30.09
N ARG A 34 11.80 9.32 -31.26
CA ARG A 34 12.60 9.26 -32.50
C ARG A 34 13.96 9.99 -32.43
N ARG A 35 14.07 11.02 -31.57
CA ARG A 35 15.31 11.75 -31.32
C ARG A 35 16.26 11.05 -30.35
N GLY A 36 16.00 9.82 -29.96
CA GLY A 36 16.85 9.00 -29.12
C GLY A 36 16.51 9.04 -27.61
N ALA A 37 15.36 9.58 -27.25
CA ALA A 37 14.89 9.54 -25.85
C ALA A 37 14.34 8.16 -25.41
N GLY A 38 14.32 7.17 -26.34
CA GLY A 38 13.76 5.86 -26.06
C GLY A 38 12.24 5.88 -25.96
N GLU A 39 11.68 5.32 -24.87
CA GLU A 39 10.24 5.35 -24.60
C GLU A 39 9.87 6.63 -23.84
N VAL A 40 8.82 7.33 -24.29
CA VAL A 40 8.35 8.61 -23.71
C VAL A 40 6.91 8.49 -23.29
N LEU A 41 6.58 8.87 -22.05
CA LEU A 41 5.20 8.91 -21.57
C LEU A 41 4.46 10.12 -22.19
N ALA A 42 3.24 9.87 -22.68
CA ALA A 42 2.30 10.90 -23.07
C ALA A 42 1.02 10.76 -22.22
N GLY A 43 0.44 11.86 -21.75
CA GLY A 43 -0.75 11.78 -20.92
C GLY A 43 -1.50 13.09 -20.82
N ILE A 44 -2.76 13.02 -20.39
CA ILE A 44 -3.64 14.16 -20.12
C ILE A 44 -4.38 13.97 -18.81
N THR A 45 -4.53 15.03 -18.04
CA THR A 45 -5.30 15.06 -16.80
C THR A 45 -6.51 15.98 -16.96
N VAL A 46 -7.68 15.46 -16.65
CA VAL A 46 -8.94 16.20 -16.79
C VAL A 46 -9.78 16.09 -15.52
N PRO A 47 -10.56 17.14 -15.17
CA PRO A 47 -11.54 17.05 -14.10
C PRO A 47 -12.69 16.13 -14.53
N VAL A 48 -13.24 15.37 -13.56
CA VAL A 48 -14.43 14.56 -13.75
C VAL A 48 -15.47 14.88 -12.67
N ASP A 49 -16.64 14.28 -12.76
CA ASP A 49 -17.73 14.54 -11.80
C ASP A 49 -17.27 14.25 -10.38
N ARG A 50 -17.56 15.20 -9.47
CA ARG A 50 -17.21 15.12 -8.03
C ARG A 50 -17.82 13.90 -7.31
N ALA A 51 -18.88 13.32 -7.84
CA ALA A 51 -19.51 12.12 -7.29
C ALA A 51 -18.81 10.83 -7.73
N THR A 52 -17.79 10.92 -8.61
CA THR A 52 -17.04 9.76 -9.07
C THR A 52 -16.29 9.12 -7.90
N ASP A 53 -16.54 7.83 -7.67
CA ASP A 53 -15.78 7.00 -6.73
C ASP A 53 -14.64 6.29 -7.48
N PRO A 54 -13.36 6.69 -7.28
CA PRO A 54 -12.22 6.15 -8.00
C PRO A 54 -12.11 4.63 -7.92
N SER A 55 -12.21 4.06 -6.72
CA SER A 55 -12.08 2.62 -6.52
C SER A 55 -13.25 1.84 -7.09
N ALA A 56 -14.47 2.36 -6.99
CA ALA A 56 -15.65 1.74 -7.59
C ALA A 56 -15.53 1.71 -9.12
N VAL A 57 -15.06 2.80 -9.74
CA VAL A 57 -14.78 2.83 -11.20
C VAL A 57 -13.69 1.80 -11.55
N ALA A 58 -12.60 1.73 -10.77
CA ALA A 58 -11.52 0.78 -11.06
C ALA A 58 -12.00 -0.67 -10.99
N PHE A 59 -12.71 -1.06 -9.94
CA PHE A 59 -13.23 -2.42 -9.81
C PHE A 59 -14.24 -2.78 -10.91
N ALA A 60 -15.09 -1.83 -11.34
CA ALA A 60 -16.06 -2.05 -12.38
C ALA A 60 -15.48 -2.07 -13.81
N SER A 61 -14.28 -1.50 -14.01
CA SER A 61 -13.67 -1.25 -15.33
C SER A 61 -12.38 -2.02 -15.59
N ARG A 62 -11.90 -2.77 -14.59
CA ARG A 62 -10.68 -3.59 -14.74
C ARG A 62 -10.87 -4.67 -15.79
N ARG A 63 -9.86 -4.86 -16.63
CA ARG A 63 -9.76 -5.97 -17.55
C ARG A 63 -9.18 -7.20 -16.87
N GLU A 64 -9.42 -8.37 -17.44
CA GLU A 64 -8.81 -9.61 -16.96
C GLU A 64 -7.27 -9.50 -17.02
N ALA A 65 -6.61 -9.96 -15.95
CA ALA A 65 -5.16 -10.02 -15.80
C ALA A 65 -4.39 -8.69 -15.88
N GLU A 66 -5.05 -7.53 -16.10
CA GLU A 66 -4.33 -6.24 -16.04
C GLU A 66 -3.90 -5.91 -14.61
N PRO A 67 -2.76 -5.22 -14.41
CA PRO A 67 -2.42 -4.69 -13.09
C PRO A 67 -3.35 -3.53 -12.73
N TRP A 68 -3.73 -3.45 -11.46
CA TRP A 68 -4.53 -2.36 -10.92
C TRP A 68 -4.20 -2.12 -9.45
N LEU A 69 -4.54 -0.93 -8.95
CA LEU A 69 -4.42 -0.57 -7.55
C LEU A 69 -5.52 0.40 -7.16
N CYS A 70 -6.16 0.15 -6.01
CA CYS A 70 -6.96 1.11 -5.27
C CYS A 70 -6.25 1.41 -3.96
N PHE A 71 -6.09 2.69 -3.60
CA PHE A 71 -5.40 3.14 -2.41
C PHE A 71 -6.15 4.32 -1.82
N GLU A 72 -6.74 4.15 -0.65
CA GLU A 72 -7.61 5.14 -0.02
C GLU A 72 -7.23 5.44 1.42
N GLN A 73 -7.57 6.63 1.85
CA GLN A 73 -7.55 7.06 3.24
C GLN A 73 -8.87 7.79 3.52
N PRO A 74 -9.94 7.06 3.93
CA PRO A 74 -11.30 7.61 3.98
C PRO A 74 -11.47 8.82 4.90
N ASP A 75 -10.84 8.81 6.09
CA ASP A 75 -10.90 9.90 7.07
C ASP A 75 -10.13 11.17 6.65
N ARG A 76 -9.37 11.11 5.56
CA ARG A 76 -8.59 12.23 5.04
C ARG A 76 -9.31 12.91 3.86
N ASP A 77 -10.45 13.50 4.11
CA ASP A 77 -11.32 14.11 3.08
C ASP A 77 -11.68 13.12 1.95
N GLY A 78 -11.79 11.83 2.28
CA GLY A 78 -12.05 10.79 1.30
C GLY A 78 -10.95 10.66 0.24
N ALA A 79 -9.69 10.86 0.62
CA ALA A 79 -8.55 10.73 -0.28
C ALA A 79 -8.50 9.34 -0.91
N ALA A 80 -8.44 9.28 -2.24
CA ALA A 80 -8.45 8.05 -3.01
C ALA A 80 -7.62 8.18 -4.28
N LEU A 81 -6.85 7.14 -4.59
CA LEU A 81 -6.17 6.94 -5.86
C LEU A 81 -6.51 5.55 -6.39
N ALA A 82 -7.05 5.49 -7.61
CA ALA A 82 -7.30 4.23 -8.29
C ALA A 82 -6.61 4.22 -9.65
N ALA A 83 -5.98 3.10 -9.98
CA ALA A 83 -5.12 2.94 -11.15
C ALA A 83 -5.48 1.65 -11.90
N LEU A 84 -5.54 1.72 -13.23
CA LEU A 84 -5.89 0.62 -14.13
C LEU A 84 -4.91 0.51 -15.28
N GLY A 85 -4.57 -0.71 -15.66
CA GLY A 85 -3.71 -1.00 -16.80
C GLY A 85 -2.24 -0.69 -16.57
N CYS A 86 -1.45 -0.75 -17.63
CA CYS A 86 -0.01 -0.59 -17.59
C CYS A 86 0.48 0.13 -18.84
N ALA A 87 0.67 1.44 -18.76
CA ALA A 87 1.40 2.19 -19.77
C ALA A 87 2.89 1.87 -19.70
N ARG A 88 3.47 1.73 -18.49
CA ARG A 88 4.84 1.32 -18.26
C ARG A 88 4.99 0.58 -16.94
N ALA A 89 5.76 -0.50 -16.93
CA ALA A 89 6.16 -1.21 -15.71
C ALA A 89 7.58 -0.83 -15.30
N ILE A 90 7.79 -0.60 -14.00
CA ILE A 90 9.10 -0.41 -13.37
C ILE A 90 9.29 -1.60 -12.43
N ARG A 91 10.09 -2.58 -12.87
CA ARG A 91 10.39 -3.78 -12.08
C ARG A 91 11.84 -3.77 -11.67
N THR A 92 12.06 -3.87 -10.36
CA THR A 92 13.39 -3.84 -9.76
C THR A 92 13.54 -4.95 -8.74
N GLY A 93 14.78 -5.28 -8.39
CA GLY A 93 15.07 -6.35 -7.44
C GLY A 93 16.37 -6.14 -6.68
N GLY A 94 16.58 -6.99 -5.68
CA GLY A 94 17.78 -6.95 -4.88
C GLY A 94 17.87 -5.75 -3.93
N PRO A 95 19.06 -5.52 -3.32
CA PRO A 95 19.25 -4.48 -2.30
C PRO A 95 19.02 -3.05 -2.81
N ARG A 96 19.19 -2.81 -4.11
CA ARG A 96 19.05 -1.49 -4.73
C ARG A 96 17.66 -1.19 -5.29
N ARG A 97 16.68 -2.09 -5.10
CA ARG A 97 15.36 -2.02 -5.76
C ARG A 97 14.64 -0.66 -5.62
N PHE A 98 14.79 0.02 -4.48
CA PHE A 98 14.21 1.36 -4.26
C PHE A 98 14.96 2.44 -5.06
N ALA A 99 16.28 2.45 -5.00
CA ALA A 99 17.09 3.43 -5.72
C ALA A 99 16.95 3.28 -7.24
N ASP A 100 16.92 2.03 -7.70
CA ASP A 100 16.76 1.73 -9.13
C ASP A 100 15.34 2.09 -9.63
N ALA A 101 14.30 1.86 -8.80
CA ALA A 101 12.93 2.29 -9.10
C ALA A 101 12.78 3.81 -9.11
N ALA A 102 13.38 4.53 -8.15
CA ALA A 102 13.37 5.98 -8.10
C ALA A 102 14.08 6.59 -9.31
N ALA A 103 15.24 6.05 -9.71
CA ALA A 103 15.97 6.51 -10.89
C ALA A 103 15.16 6.28 -12.17
N ALA A 104 14.56 5.09 -12.35
CA ALA A 104 13.73 4.79 -13.51
C ALA A 104 12.47 5.68 -13.57
N TRP A 105 11.82 5.93 -12.44
CA TRP A 105 10.67 6.84 -12.40
C TRP A 105 11.06 8.28 -12.75
N ARG A 106 12.14 8.80 -12.18
CA ARG A 106 12.65 10.16 -12.46
C ARG A 106 12.95 10.37 -13.93
N GLU A 107 13.56 9.39 -14.59
CA GLU A 107 13.85 9.42 -16.02
C GLU A 107 12.56 9.46 -16.86
N LEU A 108 11.61 8.57 -16.56
CA LEU A 108 10.32 8.50 -17.25
C LEU A 108 9.50 9.77 -17.05
N ALA A 109 9.35 10.25 -15.81
CA ALA A 109 8.59 11.44 -15.50
C ALA A 109 9.25 12.71 -16.06
N GLY A 110 10.57 12.81 -16.01
CA GLY A 110 11.32 13.96 -16.51
C GLY A 110 11.29 14.13 -18.04
N SER A 111 11.03 13.05 -18.79
CA SER A 111 10.90 13.08 -20.26
C SER A 111 9.44 13.14 -20.73
N ALA A 112 8.47 13.04 -19.83
CA ALA A 112 7.05 12.90 -20.19
C ALA A 112 6.45 14.15 -20.85
N GLU A 113 5.50 13.94 -21.74
CA GLU A 113 4.64 14.95 -22.36
C GLU A 113 3.24 14.86 -21.69
N ALA A 114 3.11 15.46 -20.51
CA ALA A 114 1.91 15.42 -19.69
C ALA A 114 1.70 16.70 -18.88
N ASP A 115 0.52 16.81 -18.24
CA ASP A 115 0.26 17.88 -17.29
C ASP A 115 1.18 17.74 -16.07
N ALA A 116 1.62 18.90 -15.54
CA ALA A 116 2.18 18.93 -14.19
C ALA A 116 1.12 18.48 -13.18
N PRO A 117 1.52 17.81 -12.08
CA PRO A 117 0.58 17.47 -11.01
C PRO A 117 -0.18 18.71 -10.51
N ASP A 118 -1.50 18.73 -10.67
CA ASP A 118 -2.40 19.79 -10.22
C ASP A 118 -3.72 19.17 -9.76
N GLY A 119 -4.16 19.50 -8.54
CA GLY A 119 -5.36 18.95 -7.93
C GLY A 119 -5.07 18.06 -6.71
N PRO A 120 -5.88 17.03 -6.47
CA PRO A 120 -5.68 16.11 -5.36
C PRO A 120 -4.36 15.35 -5.48
N ALA A 121 -3.79 14.93 -4.36
CA ALA A 121 -2.59 14.11 -4.34
C ALA A 121 -2.77 12.85 -5.19
N GLY A 122 -1.83 12.57 -6.08
CA GLY A 122 -1.95 11.51 -7.08
C GLY A 122 -2.62 11.91 -8.40
N ALA A 123 -3.01 13.18 -8.58
CA ALA A 123 -3.42 13.70 -9.89
C ALA A 123 -2.19 13.87 -10.81
N GLY A 124 -2.38 13.64 -12.11
CA GLY A 124 -1.28 13.63 -13.09
C GLY A 124 -0.67 12.24 -13.27
N LEU A 125 0.54 12.20 -13.85
CA LEU A 125 1.28 10.95 -13.98
C LEU A 125 1.72 10.42 -12.62
N VAL A 126 1.46 9.15 -12.37
CA VAL A 126 1.82 8.44 -11.14
C VAL A 126 2.47 7.10 -11.46
N ALA A 127 3.34 6.64 -10.55
CA ALA A 127 3.76 5.25 -10.48
C ALA A 127 3.19 4.64 -9.19
N VAL A 128 2.46 3.53 -9.30
CA VAL A 128 1.72 2.89 -8.20
C VAL A 128 2.16 1.44 -8.03
N GLY A 129 2.22 0.95 -6.79
CA GLY A 129 2.57 -0.44 -6.53
C GLY A 129 3.23 -0.65 -5.19
N GLY A 130 4.20 -1.56 -5.12
CA GLY A 130 4.83 -1.89 -3.85
C GLY A 130 6.18 -2.59 -3.99
N PHE A 131 6.75 -2.84 -2.81
CA PHE A 131 8.02 -3.53 -2.65
C PHE A 131 7.86 -4.67 -1.66
N ALA A 132 8.50 -5.79 -1.95
CA ALA A 132 8.55 -6.90 -1.01
C ALA A 132 9.33 -6.50 0.26
N PHE A 133 9.01 -7.16 1.37
CA PHE A 133 9.73 -6.99 2.64
C PHE A 133 11.23 -7.24 2.48
N ALA A 134 11.60 -8.38 1.90
CA ALA A 134 13.00 -8.72 1.64
C ALA A 134 13.44 -8.35 0.21
N PRO A 135 14.73 -8.08 -0.03
CA PRO A 135 15.25 -7.77 -1.36
C PRO A 135 14.98 -8.84 -2.42
N ASP A 136 14.87 -10.08 -2.01
CA ASP A 136 14.58 -11.29 -2.79
C ASP A 136 13.18 -11.88 -2.50
N GLY A 137 12.35 -11.15 -1.73
CA GLY A 137 10.99 -11.57 -1.37
C GLY A 137 10.05 -11.63 -2.57
N GLY A 138 8.95 -12.38 -2.42
CA GLY A 138 7.98 -12.62 -3.47
C GLY A 138 8.35 -13.79 -4.41
N ALA A 139 9.33 -14.61 -4.03
CA ALA A 139 9.75 -15.79 -4.78
C ALA A 139 8.81 -16.99 -4.59
N ALA A 140 8.09 -17.07 -3.48
CA ALA A 140 7.14 -18.14 -3.22
C ALA A 140 5.99 -18.12 -4.24
N ARG A 141 5.51 -19.32 -4.63
CA ARG A 141 4.52 -19.51 -5.70
C ARG A 141 3.26 -18.67 -5.52
N HIS A 142 2.79 -18.51 -4.27
CA HIS A 142 1.59 -17.73 -3.98
C HIS A 142 1.78 -16.23 -4.20
N TRP A 143 3.03 -15.71 -4.18
CA TRP A 143 3.37 -14.33 -4.50
C TRP A 143 3.58 -14.06 -5.99
N ARG A 144 3.38 -15.06 -6.88
CA ARG A 144 3.53 -14.85 -8.32
C ARG A 144 2.73 -13.64 -8.81
N GLY A 145 3.41 -12.72 -9.51
CA GLY A 145 2.87 -11.43 -9.96
C GLY A 145 3.24 -10.25 -9.07
N PHE A 146 3.66 -10.49 -7.82
CA PHE A 146 4.11 -9.46 -6.88
C PHE A 146 5.65 -9.55 -6.73
N GLY A 147 6.37 -8.80 -7.55
CA GLY A 147 7.83 -8.77 -7.54
C GLY A 147 8.41 -8.06 -6.31
N SER A 148 9.74 -8.18 -6.13
CA SER A 148 10.44 -7.52 -5.02
C SER A 148 10.46 -5.99 -5.11
N GLY A 149 10.29 -5.43 -6.30
CA GLY A 149 9.94 -4.02 -6.56
C GLY A 149 9.11 -3.97 -7.83
N ASP A 150 7.83 -3.62 -7.73
CA ASP A 150 6.87 -3.64 -8.84
C ASP A 150 5.97 -2.41 -8.79
N LEU A 151 6.37 -1.38 -9.54
CA LEU A 151 5.59 -0.18 -9.77
C LEU A 151 5.07 -0.16 -11.20
N VAL A 152 3.89 0.42 -11.38
CA VAL A 152 3.21 0.55 -12.68
C VAL A 152 2.82 1.99 -12.88
N VAL A 153 3.14 2.55 -14.05
CA VAL A 153 2.48 3.76 -14.57
C VAL A 153 1.19 3.29 -15.23
N PRO A 154 0.01 3.65 -14.69
CA PRO A 154 -1.25 3.16 -15.21
C PRO A 154 -1.66 3.81 -16.53
N GLU A 155 -2.48 3.13 -17.33
CA GLU A 155 -3.15 3.73 -18.48
C GLU A 155 -4.23 4.73 -18.05
N VAL A 156 -4.89 4.45 -16.91
CA VAL A 156 -5.91 5.29 -16.30
C VAL A 156 -5.62 5.43 -14.82
N ALA A 157 -5.59 6.66 -14.33
CA ALA A 157 -5.57 6.96 -12.91
C ALA A 157 -6.72 7.91 -12.55
N LEU A 158 -7.36 7.67 -11.41
CA LEU A 158 -8.37 8.56 -10.83
C LEU A 158 -7.89 8.95 -9.43
N ALA A 159 -7.73 10.24 -9.19
CA ALA A 159 -7.38 10.78 -7.89
C ALA A 159 -8.52 11.65 -7.35
N ARG A 160 -8.83 11.50 -6.05
CA ARG A 160 -9.86 12.27 -5.36
C ARG A 160 -9.36 12.80 -4.02
N ARG A 161 -9.77 14.01 -3.69
CA ARG A 161 -9.77 14.54 -2.32
C ARG A 161 -10.94 15.51 -2.15
N GLY A 162 -11.82 15.26 -1.20
CA GLY A 162 -13.06 16.02 -1.06
C GLY A 162 -13.89 15.97 -2.34
N GLY A 163 -14.24 17.15 -2.86
CA GLY A 163 -15.00 17.30 -4.09
C GLY A 163 -14.16 17.46 -5.38
N ASP A 164 -12.83 17.44 -5.29
CA ASP A 164 -11.95 17.50 -6.46
C ASP A 164 -11.60 16.07 -6.92
N VAL A 165 -11.97 15.74 -8.15
CA VAL A 165 -11.69 14.44 -8.78
C VAL A 165 -11.04 14.67 -10.13
N ARG A 166 -9.88 14.04 -10.33
CA ARG A 166 -9.10 14.10 -11.58
C ARG A 166 -8.95 12.72 -12.17
N LEU A 167 -9.08 12.66 -13.51
CA LEU A 167 -8.80 11.48 -14.31
C LEU A 167 -7.56 11.78 -15.16
N THR A 168 -6.58 10.90 -15.10
CA THR A 168 -5.38 10.95 -15.92
C THR A 168 -5.36 9.76 -16.87
N LEU A 169 -5.16 10.03 -18.14
CA LEU A 169 -4.89 9.02 -19.17
C LEU A 169 -3.39 9.09 -19.50
N ALA A 170 -2.73 7.95 -19.61
CA ALA A 170 -1.33 7.88 -19.98
C ALA A 170 -1.03 6.68 -20.90
N THR A 171 -0.06 6.87 -21.78
CA THR A 171 0.47 5.81 -22.66
C THR A 171 1.97 6.02 -22.83
N THR A 172 2.67 4.98 -23.24
CA THR A 172 4.06 5.05 -23.68
C THR A 172 4.12 5.18 -25.20
N ALA A 173 4.88 6.14 -25.69
CA ALA A 173 5.20 6.34 -27.09
C ALA A 173 6.60 5.80 -27.40
N THR A 174 6.72 5.09 -28.52
CA THR A 174 7.98 4.58 -29.09
C THR A 174 8.28 5.27 -30.43
N PRO A 175 9.47 5.13 -31.01
CA PRO A 175 9.83 5.72 -32.30
C PRO A 175 8.91 5.27 -33.45
N ASP A 176 8.36 4.05 -33.36
CA ASP A 176 7.57 3.41 -34.43
C ASP A 176 6.07 3.67 -34.32
N ASP A 177 5.63 4.29 -33.21
CA ASP A 177 4.22 4.54 -32.97
C ASP A 177 3.65 5.65 -33.88
N VAL A 178 2.34 5.53 -34.15
CA VAL A 178 1.53 6.52 -34.85
C VAL A 178 0.72 7.30 -33.80
N PRO A 179 0.91 8.63 -33.69
CA PRO A 179 0.29 9.43 -32.61
C PRO A 179 -1.23 9.31 -32.53
N GLU A 180 -1.91 9.28 -33.68
CA GLU A 180 -3.36 9.15 -33.78
C GLU A 180 -3.84 7.82 -33.21
N GLN A 181 -3.08 6.73 -33.39
CA GLN A 181 -3.40 5.41 -32.84
C GLN A 181 -3.21 5.37 -31.33
N LEU A 182 -2.18 6.05 -30.81
CA LEU A 182 -1.98 6.20 -29.37
C LEU A 182 -3.15 6.95 -28.73
N ALA A 183 -3.54 8.09 -29.27
CA ALA A 183 -4.67 8.87 -28.78
C ALA A 183 -5.98 8.08 -28.87
N ALA A 184 -6.25 7.42 -30.01
CA ALA A 184 -7.46 6.61 -30.20
C ALA A 184 -7.53 5.43 -29.21
N ARG A 185 -6.40 4.79 -28.88
CA ARG A 185 -6.32 3.71 -27.89
C ARG A 185 -6.70 4.20 -26.48
N LEU A 186 -6.21 5.39 -26.08
CA LEU A 186 -6.58 6.00 -24.81
C LEU A 186 -8.07 6.41 -24.77
N GLU A 187 -8.60 6.95 -25.86
CA GLU A 187 -10.04 7.25 -25.95
C GLU A 187 -10.91 5.99 -25.88
N ALA A 188 -10.50 4.92 -26.54
CA ALA A 188 -11.18 3.63 -26.43
C ALA A 188 -11.15 3.11 -24.98
N ARG A 189 -10.00 3.21 -24.29
CA ARG A 189 -9.86 2.85 -22.87
C ARG A 189 -10.77 3.67 -21.98
N LEU A 190 -10.87 4.98 -22.23
CA LEU A 190 -11.78 5.87 -21.53
C LEU A 190 -13.24 5.47 -21.69
N GLY A 191 -13.62 5.04 -22.89
CA GLY A 191 -14.97 4.55 -23.20
C GLY A 191 -15.35 3.23 -22.52
N GLU A 192 -14.39 2.48 -22.00
CA GLU A 192 -14.62 1.25 -21.22
C GLU A 192 -14.91 1.51 -19.74
N LEU A 193 -14.62 2.72 -19.24
CA LEU A 193 -14.81 3.03 -17.84
C LEU A 193 -16.30 3.05 -17.48
N ARG A 194 -16.61 2.46 -16.34
CA ARG A 194 -17.98 2.31 -15.81
C ARG A 194 -18.05 2.85 -14.39
N ALA A 195 -19.04 3.67 -14.12
CA ALA A 195 -19.41 4.08 -12.77
C ALA A 195 -20.45 3.08 -12.24
N ALA A 196 -20.02 2.18 -11.39
CA ALA A 196 -20.89 1.23 -10.69
C ALA A 196 -20.48 1.17 -9.21
N PRO A 197 -21.42 0.98 -8.26
CA PRO A 197 -21.08 0.83 -6.86
C PRO A 197 -20.24 -0.42 -6.63
N LEU A 198 -19.45 -0.42 -5.53
CA LEU A 198 -18.78 -1.64 -5.11
C LEU A 198 -19.80 -2.73 -4.77
N PRO A 199 -19.52 -4.00 -5.08
CA PRO A 199 -20.37 -5.11 -4.67
C PRO A 199 -20.39 -5.22 -3.14
N MET A 200 -21.51 -5.72 -2.62
CA MET A 200 -21.60 -6.04 -1.20
C MET A 200 -21.04 -7.45 -0.95
N LEU A 201 -20.39 -7.61 0.20
CA LEU A 201 -20.01 -8.93 0.68
C LEU A 201 -21.28 -9.71 1.04
N ASP A 202 -21.32 -10.99 0.70
CA ASP A 202 -22.42 -11.88 1.14
C ASP A 202 -22.37 -12.01 2.67
N PRO A 203 -23.43 -11.58 3.40
CA PRO A 203 -23.43 -11.63 4.87
C PRO A 203 -23.66 -13.03 5.41
N ALA A 204 -24.02 -14.01 4.58
CA ALA A 204 -24.33 -15.38 4.99
C ALA A 204 -23.88 -16.38 3.91
N PRO A 205 -22.56 -16.45 3.63
CA PRO A 205 -22.05 -17.34 2.59
C PRO A 205 -22.33 -18.81 2.93
N THR A 206 -22.79 -19.56 1.94
CA THR A 206 -23.09 -20.99 2.10
C THR A 206 -21.85 -21.83 1.79
N GLY A 207 -21.65 -22.90 2.57
CA GLY A 207 -20.55 -23.85 2.41
C GLY A 207 -19.62 -23.89 3.61
N ARG A 208 -18.58 -24.71 3.50
CA ARG A 208 -17.61 -24.89 4.59
C ARG A 208 -16.35 -24.07 4.31
N PHE A 209 -15.95 -23.28 5.29
CA PHE A 209 -14.64 -22.64 5.32
C PHE A 209 -13.66 -23.53 6.08
N GLU A 210 -12.43 -23.59 5.61
CA GLU A 210 -11.33 -24.26 6.29
C GLU A 210 -10.27 -23.21 6.65
N ILE A 211 -9.93 -23.13 7.94
CA ILE A 211 -8.90 -22.23 8.45
C ILE A 211 -7.74 -23.09 8.93
N ALA A 212 -6.54 -22.81 8.44
CA ALA A 212 -5.34 -23.53 8.83
C ALA A 212 -4.18 -22.56 9.07
N SER A 213 -3.39 -22.82 10.10
CA SER A 213 -2.09 -22.16 10.26
C SER A 213 -1.07 -22.85 9.37
N SER A 214 -0.24 -22.08 8.65
CA SER A 214 0.80 -22.63 7.76
C SER A 214 1.88 -23.41 8.51
N ALA A 215 2.07 -23.11 9.81
CA ALA A 215 2.87 -23.88 10.75
C ALA A 215 2.10 -24.04 12.06
N PRO A 216 2.36 -25.11 12.85
CA PRO A 216 1.73 -25.25 14.16
C PRO A 216 1.99 -24.03 15.07
N PRO A 217 1.04 -23.60 15.91
CA PRO A 217 1.22 -22.47 16.84
C PRO A 217 2.48 -22.60 17.70
N GLU A 218 2.80 -23.83 18.13
CA GLU A 218 3.99 -24.16 18.93
C GLU A 218 5.30 -23.82 18.21
N HIS A 219 5.32 -23.87 16.88
CA HIS A 219 6.47 -23.42 16.09
C HIS A 219 6.73 -21.93 16.26
N TYR A 220 5.67 -21.13 16.26
CA TYR A 220 5.75 -19.68 16.48
C TYR A 220 6.23 -19.37 17.90
N GLU A 221 5.65 -20.01 18.93
CA GLU A 221 6.07 -19.85 20.32
C GLU A 221 7.54 -20.22 20.52
N ALA A 222 7.99 -21.32 19.93
CA ALA A 222 9.39 -21.73 19.96
C ALA A 222 10.31 -20.73 19.24
N ALA A 223 9.87 -20.11 18.15
CA ALA A 223 10.62 -19.07 17.46
C ALA A 223 10.75 -17.81 18.34
N VAL A 224 9.67 -17.40 19.01
CA VAL A 224 9.67 -16.29 19.97
C VAL A 224 10.61 -16.58 21.13
N ALA A 225 10.54 -17.77 21.74
CA ALA A 225 11.43 -18.15 22.84
C ALA A 225 12.91 -18.06 22.45
N ARG A 226 13.29 -18.62 21.29
CA ARG A 226 14.66 -18.49 20.75
C ARG A 226 15.08 -17.06 20.50
N ALA A 227 14.17 -16.21 20.00
CA ALA A 227 14.45 -14.80 19.78
C ALA A 227 14.71 -14.05 21.10
N VAL A 228 13.89 -14.31 22.14
CA VAL A 228 14.09 -13.77 23.50
C VAL A 228 15.44 -14.16 24.09
N GLU A 229 15.83 -15.44 23.95
CA GLU A 229 17.16 -15.90 24.41
C GLU A 229 18.30 -15.11 23.75
N ARG A 230 18.20 -14.87 22.45
CA ARG A 230 19.22 -14.11 21.70
C ARG A 230 19.24 -12.64 22.06
N ILE A 231 18.05 -12.04 22.29
CA ILE A 231 17.96 -10.65 22.79
C ILE A 231 18.59 -10.54 24.17
N ARG A 232 18.33 -11.51 25.06
CA ARG A 232 18.95 -11.55 26.41
C ARG A 232 20.45 -11.75 26.37
N ALA A 233 20.95 -12.47 25.36
CA ALA A 233 22.39 -12.62 25.12
C ALA A 233 23.04 -11.35 24.53
N GLY A 234 22.25 -10.35 24.11
CA GLY A 234 22.73 -9.09 23.56
C GLY A 234 23.04 -9.11 22.07
N ASP A 235 22.58 -10.13 21.33
CA ASP A 235 22.81 -10.23 19.89
C ASP A 235 22.10 -9.11 19.12
N PHE A 236 20.88 -8.74 19.55
CA PHE A 236 20.06 -7.64 19.01
C PHE A 236 19.04 -7.17 20.05
N ALA A 237 18.43 -6.00 19.83
CA ALA A 237 17.49 -5.41 20.77
C ALA A 237 16.03 -5.83 20.53
N LYS A 238 15.63 -6.00 19.26
CA LYS A 238 14.27 -6.29 18.85
C LYS A 238 14.25 -7.06 17.53
N ILE A 239 13.27 -7.96 17.39
CA ILE A 239 12.91 -8.60 16.11
C ILE A 239 11.38 -8.73 16.02
N VAL A 240 10.82 -8.57 14.82
CA VAL A 240 9.40 -8.88 14.57
C VAL A 240 9.31 -10.25 13.93
N LEU A 241 8.50 -11.12 14.51
CA LEU A 241 8.22 -12.45 14.00
C LEU A 241 6.78 -12.55 13.55
N ALA A 242 6.56 -13.10 12.36
CA ALA A 242 5.27 -13.25 11.72
C ALA A 242 4.86 -14.70 11.53
N ARG A 243 3.56 -14.92 11.40
CA ARG A 243 2.95 -16.19 11.00
C ARG A 243 1.92 -15.97 9.91
N GLU A 244 1.62 -17.02 9.17
CA GLU A 244 0.62 -17.06 8.12
C GLU A 244 -0.55 -17.98 8.52
N VAL A 245 -1.77 -17.52 8.23
CA VAL A 245 -3.01 -18.31 8.33
C VAL A 245 -3.68 -18.32 6.97
N THR A 246 -4.08 -19.49 6.52
CA THR A 246 -4.79 -19.69 5.25
C THR A 246 -6.26 -19.95 5.52
N VAL A 247 -7.13 -19.27 4.78
CA VAL A 247 -8.56 -19.55 4.70
C VAL A 247 -8.87 -20.14 3.34
N HIS A 248 -9.55 -21.26 3.30
CA HIS A 248 -10.09 -21.85 2.09
C HIS A 248 -11.61 -21.69 2.11
N ALA A 249 -12.11 -20.85 1.22
CA ALA A 249 -13.54 -20.56 1.10
C ALA A 249 -14.21 -21.53 0.12
N PRO A 250 -15.55 -21.73 0.22
CA PRO A 250 -16.30 -22.57 -0.73
C PRO A 250 -16.41 -21.96 -2.14
N ALA A 251 -16.12 -20.66 -2.30
CA ALA A 251 -16.14 -19.92 -3.55
C ALA A 251 -14.99 -18.92 -3.61
N PRO A 252 -14.60 -18.42 -4.80
CA PRO A 252 -13.57 -17.38 -4.92
C PRO A 252 -13.93 -16.11 -4.12
N HIS A 253 -12.94 -15.55 -3.43
CA HIS A 253 -13.10 -14.27 -2.73
C HIS A 253 -13.31 -13.11 -3.73
N ASP A 254 -14.31 -12.27 -3.49
CA ASP A 254 -14.50 -11.03 -4.24
C ASP A 254 -13.67 -9.89 -3.60
N ALA A 255 -12.54 -9.57 -4.23
CA ALA A 255 -11.64 -8.53 -3.75
C ALA A 255 -12.31 -7.14 -3.66
N ALA A 256 -13.30 -6.84 -4.51
CA ALA A 256 -14.03 -5.57 -4.48
C ALA A 256 -14.97 -5.49 -3.27
N ALA A 257 -15.67 -6.59 -2.97
CA ALA A 257 -16.53 -6.68 -1.80
C ALA A 257 -15.72 -6.61 -0.49
N VAL A 258 -14.61 -7.36 -0.41
CA VAL A 258 -13.68 -7.29 0.74
C VAL A 258 -13.13 -5.89 0.93
N PHE A 259 -12.66 -5.23 -0.15
CA PHE A 259 -12.18 -3.85 -0.10
C PHE A 259 -13.27 -2.88 0.40
N GLY A 260 -14.51 -3.04 -0.07
CA GLY A 260 -15.65 -2.23 0.37
C GLY A 260 -15.91 -2.32 1.87
N VAL A 261 -15.85 -3.52 2.45
CA VAL A 261 -15.98 -3.74 3.89
C VAL A 261 -14.83 -3.09 4.65
N LEU A 262 -13.57 -3.29 4.20
CA LEU A 262 -12.40 -2.69 4.85
C LEU A 262 -12.45 -1.16 4.82
N ARG A 263 -12.86 -0.57 3.69
CA ARG A 263 -13.03 0.88 3.55
C ARG A 263 -14.02 1.47 4.55
N ALA A 264 -15.12 0.76 4.80
CA ALA A 264 -16.15 1.19 5.74
C ALA A 264 -15.78 0.93 7.21
N ALA A 265 -15.06 -0.16 7.50
CA ALA A 265 -14.74 -0.56 8.88
C ALA A 265 -13.45 0.09 9.42
N PHE A 266 -12.51 0.50 8.55
CA PHE A 266 -11.19 0.99 8.92
C PHE A 266 -10.92 2.38 8.33
N GLU A 267 -11.79 3.34 8.59
CA GLU A 267 -11.75 4.69 8.01
C GLU A 267 -10.44 5.43 8.26
N SER A 268 -9.78 5.21 9.42
CA SER A 268 -8.50 5.83 9.80
C SER A 268 -7.27 5.13 9.24
N CYS A 269 -7.46 4.04 8.48
CA CYS A 269 -6.37 3.27 7.88
C CYS A 269 -6.13 3.62 6.42
N TYR A 270 -4.97 3.23 5.93
CA TYR A 270 -4.69 3.09 4.51
C TYR A 270 -5.35 1.81 4.01
N VAL A 271 -6.45 1.95 3.31
CA VAL A 271 -7.14 0.82 2.70
C VAL A 271 -6.68 0.70 1.27
N PHE A 272 -6.06 -0.42 0.92
CA PHE A 272 -5.63 -0.65 -0.44
C PHE A 272 -5.96 -2.06 -0.93
N CYS A 273 -6.06 -2.18 -2.24
CA CYS A 273 -6.14 -3.45 -2.93
C CYS A 273 -5.35 -3.37 -4.23
N ALA A 274 -4.37 -4.24 -4.40
CA ALA A 274 -3.53 -4.32 -5.59
C ALA A 274 -3.77 -5.63 -6.33
N GLY A 275 -4.13 -5.57 -7.61
CA GLY A 275 -4.33 -6.75 -8.44
C GLY A 275 -3.15 -7.04 -9.36
N ARG A 276 -2.76 -8.31 -9.43
CA ARG A 276 -1.72 -8.82 -10.34
C ARG A 276 -2.15 -10.20 -10.87
N GLY A 277 -2.52 -10.25 -12.15
CA GLY A 277 -3.01 -11.49 -12.76
C GLY A 277 -4.28 -11.99 -12.06
N ASP A 278 -4.22 -13.22 -11.53
CA ASP A 278 -5.31 -13.90 -10.83
C ASP A 278 -5.35 -13.64 -9.31
N ALA A 279 -4.50 -12.77 -8.81
CA ALA A 279 -4.38 -12.47 -7.38
C ALA A 279 -4.68 -11.02 -7.05
N ALA A 280 -5.21 -10.80 -5.83
CA ALA A 280 -5.40 -9.48 -5.24
C ALA A 280 -4.80 -9.45 -3.83
N PHE A 281 -4.00 -8.43 -3.54
CA PHE A 281 -3.44 -8.19 -2.21
C PHE A 281 -4.17 -7.02 -1.57
N VAL A 282 -4.95 -7.30 -0.51
CA VAL A 282 -5.82 -6.34 0.15
C VAL A 282 -5.37 -6.07 1.58
N ALA A 283 -5.52 -4.82 2.05
CA ALA A 283 -5.13 -4.44 3.39
C ALA A 283 -5.92 -3.25 3.93
N ALA A 284 -5.93 -3.14 5.28
CA ALA A 284 -6.32 -1.94 6.02
C ALA A 284 -5.20 -1.59 7.02
N SER A 285 -4.16 -0.91 6.54
CA SER A 285 -2.95 -0.62 7.30
C SER A 285 -3.06 0.67 8.11
N PRO A 286 -2.77 0.65 9.42
CA PRO A 286 -2.71 1.87 10.22
C PRO A 286 -1.38 2.62 10.09
N GLU A 287 -0.37 2.06 9.42
CA GLU A 287 1.02 2.53 9.51
C GLU A 287 1.47 3.26 8.25
N LEU A 288 1.70 4.59 8.40
CA LEU A 288 2.41 5.39 7.40
C LEU A 288 3.91 5.13 7.49
N LEU A 289 4.49 4.55 6.45
CA LEU A 289 5.95 4.46 6.34
C LEU A 289 6.54 5.84 6.05
N VAL A 290 6.08 6.48 4.98
CA VAL A 290 6.51 7.82 4.61
C VAL A 290 5.50 8.49 3.67
N ARG A 291 5.31 9.79 3.90
CA ARG A 291 4.70 10.73 2.95
C ARG A 291 5.68 11.84 2.67
N ARG A 292 5.83 12.18 1.41
CA ARG A 292 6.65 13.30 0.96
C ARG A 292 5.75 14.31 0.22
N GLU A 293 5.86 15.58 0.59
CA GLU A 293 5.19 16.74 -0.04
C GLU A 293 6.23 17.85 -0.17
N GLY A 294 6.80 18.00 -1.35
CA GLY A 294 7.91 18.91 -1.61
C GLY A 294 9.15 18.58 -0.74
N LEU A 295 9.57 19.49 0.10
CA LEU A 295 10.68 19.27 1.05
C LEU A 295 10.19 18.79 2.44
N ARG A 296 8.94 18.40 2.59
CA ARG A 296 8.42 17.86 3.84
C ARG A 296 8.32 16.35 3.77
N ALA A 297 8.84 15.68 4.77
CA ALA A 297 8.64 14.26 4.97
C ALA A 297 7.88 14.01 6.28
N SER A 298 6.94 13.08 6.26
CA SER A 298 6.17 12.65 7.42
C SER A 298 6.21 11.14 7.52
N SER A 299 6.30 10.63 8.75
CA SER A 299 6.25 9.20 9.07
C SER A 299 5.51 9.02 10.40
N VAL A 300 5.11 7.81 10.72
CA VAL A 300 4.53 7.48 12.03
C VAL A 300 5.24 6.24 12.57
N ALA A 301 5.85 6.37 13.74
CA ALA A 301 6.28 5.20 14.49
C ALA A 301 5.05 4.61 15.19
N LEU A 302 4.74 3.34 14.91
CA LEU A 302 3.60 2.64 15.46
C LEU A 302 4.09 1.31 16.06
N ALA A 303 4.06 1.17 17.38
CA ALA A 303 4.44 -0.06 18.07
C ALA A 303 3.77 -0.12 19.45
N GLY A 304 3.77 -1.31 20.06
CA GLY A 304 2.95 -1.58 21.24
C GLY A 304 1.47 -1.65 20.88
N SER A 305 0.75 -2.61 21.43
CA SER A 305 -0.67 -2.78 21.08
C SER A 305 -1.48 -3.42 22.19
N ILE A 306 -2.76 -3.01 22.28
CA ILE A 306 -3.75 -3.60 23.18
C ILE A 306 -5.10 -3.68 22.47
N ARG A 307 -5.89 -4.70 22.79
CA ARG A 307 -7.23 -4.88 22.22
C ARG A 307 -8.16 -3.72 22.54
N ARG A 308 -9.18 -3.52 21.72
CA ARG A 308 -10.30 -2.61 22.00
C ARG A 308 -11.33 -3.28 22.89
N SER A 309 -12.19 -2.46 23.49
CA SER A 309 -13.40 -2.90 24.20
C SER A 309 -14.62 -2.16 23.65
N ALA A 310 -15.76 -2.84 23.63
CA ALA A 310 -17.04 -2.22 23.31
C ALA A 310 -17.53 -1.28 24.42
N ASP A 311 -17.08 -1.47 25.66
CA ASP A 311 -17.32 -0.55 26.76
C ASP A 311 -16.30 0.59 26.72
N PRO A 312 -16.74 1.86 26.55
CA PRO A 312 -15.83 3.00 26.43
C PRO A 312 -14.90 3.19 27.64
N ALA A 313 -15.37 2.94 28.85
CA ALA A 313 -14.58 3.11 30.06
C ALA A 313 -13.48 2.03 30.17
N VAL A 314 -13.80 0.80 29.78
CA VAL A 314 -12.82 -0.29 29.69
C VAL A 314 -11.83 -0.02 28.57
N ASP A 315 -12.28 0.49 27.41
CA ASP A 315 -11.44 0.83 26.27
C ASP A 315 -10.42 1.92 26.62
N ASP A 316 -10.86 2.97 27.31
CA ASP A 316 -9.98 4.04 27.77
C ASP A 316 -8.99 3.55 28.84
N HIS A 317 -9.44 2.71 29.77
CA HIS A 317 -8.56 2.09 30.77
C HIS A 317 -7.47 1.22 30.12
N LEU A 318 -7.82 0.42 29.10
CA LEU A 318 -6.84 -0.36 28.31
C LEU A 318 -5.82 0.55 27.64
N GLY A 319 -6.25 1.69 27.07
CA GLY A 319 -5.34 2.70 26.50
C GLY A 319 -4.39 3.28 27.54
N GLU A 320 -4.87 3.58 28.75
CA GLU A 320 -4.02 4.05 29.85
C GLU A 320 -3.02 2.98 30.31
N GLN A 321 -3.42 1.71 30.34
CA GLN A 321 -2.49 0.60 30.63
C GLN A 321 -1.37 0.54 29.59
N LEU A 322 -1.70 0.66 28.30
CA LEU A 322 -0.72 0.65 27.22
C LEU A 322 0.27 1.82 27.35
N LEU A 323 -0.20 3.03 27.68
CA LEU A 323 0.66 4.19 27.91
C LEU A 323 1.63 4.02 29.10
N ARG A 324 1.24 3.21 30.10
CA ARG A 324 2.06 2.97 31.31
C ARG A 324 2.92 1.71 31.22
N SER A 325 2.77 0.91 30.16
CA SER A 325 3.53 -0.31 29.94
C SER A 325 4.98 0.02 29.58
N ASP A 326 5.93 -0.30 30.44
CA ASP A 326 7.36 -0.08 30.15
C ASP A 326 7.83 -0.87 28.94
N LYS A 327 7.36 -2.12 28.77
CA LYS A 327 7.65 -2.97 27.60
C LYS A 327 7.22 -2.29 26.31
N ASP A 328 5.95 -1.82 26.24
CA ASP A 328 5.39 -1.23 25.01
C ASP A 328 6.03 0.13 24.72
N ARG A 329 6.35 0.90 25.73
CA ARG A 329 7.08 2.19 25.60
C ARG A 329 8.49 1.97 25.07
N GLU A 330 9.24 0.98 25.57
CA GLU A 330 10.58 0.62 25.08
C GLU A 330 10.49 0.20 23.60
N GLU A 331 9.55 -0.67 23.26
CA GLU A 331 9.29 -1.10 21.90
C GLU A 331 9.04 0.10 20.97
N GLN A 332 8.16 1.02 21.37
CA GLN A 332 7.82 2.24 20.64
C GLN A 332 9.01 3.18 20.47
N GLN A 333 9.82 3.37 21.52
CA GLN A 333 11.02 4.21 21.46
C GLN A 333 12.08 3.68 20.49
N ILE A 334 12.28 2.37 20.43
CA ILE A 334 13.18 1.75 19.44
C ILE A 334 12.77 2.15 18.03
N VAL A 335 11.47 2.10 17.70
CA VAL A 335 10.94 2.44 16.38
C VAL A 335 11.10 3.94 16.10
N SER A 336 10.63 4.81 17.00
CA SER A 336 10.67 6.26 16.80
C SER A 336 12.10 6.78 16.68
N HIS A 337 13.02 6.34 17.55
CA HIS A 337 14.43 6.71 17.49
C HIS A 337 15.10 6.24 16.21
N ARG A 338 14.78 5.03 15.71
CA ARG A 338 15.35 4.54 14.45
C ARG A 338 14.91 5.38 13.26
N ILE A 339 13.63 5.77 13.18
CA ILE A 339 13.12 6.64 12.11
C ILE A 339 13.77 8.03 12.18
N VAL A 340 13.80 8.66 13.36
CA VAL A 340 14.44 9.96 13.57
C VAL A 340 15.92 9.91 13.18
N ARG A 341 16.65 8.87 13.62
CA ARG A 341 18.07 8.68 13.29
C ARG A 341 18.29 8.51 11.79
N ALA A 342 17.41 7.82 11.09
CA ALA A 342 17.49 7.64 9.63
C ALA A 342 17.25 8.95 8.88
N LEU A 343 16.26 9.75 9.27
CA LEU A 343 15.91 11.01 8.59
C LEU A 343 16.90 12.15 8.90
N ARG A 344 17.55 12.16 10.06
CA ARG A 344 18.41 13.26 10.53
C ARG A 344 19.50 13.68 9.54
N PRO A 345 20.25 12.77 8.87
CA PRO A 345 21.27 13.17 7.88
C PRO A 345 20.72 13.83 6.62
N HIS A 346 19.42 13.67 6.36
CA HIS A 346 18.72 14.14 5.15
C HIS A 346 17.84 15.37 5.40
N ALA A 347 17.82 15.87 6.63
CA ALA A 347 16.89 16.92 7.05
C ALA A 347 17.57 18.09 7.75
N VAL A 348 17.03 19.29 7.54
CA VAL A 348 17.38 20.50 8.30
C VAL A 348 16.98 20.35 9.77
N TRP A 349 15.80 19.75 9.98
CA TRP A 349 15.29 19.37 11.30
C TRP A 349 14.40 18.14 11.20
N VAL A 350 14.34 17.37 12.27
CA VAL A 350 13.41 16.29 12.49
C VAL A 350 12.73 16.50 13.84
N ALA A 351 11.42 16.50 13.86
CA ALA A 351 10.61 16.64 15.07
C ALA A 351 9.78 15.40 15.33
N ALA A 352 9.83 14.94 16.58
CA ALA A 352 9.01 13.86 17.10
C ALA A 352 8.64 14.20 18.56
N PRO A 353 7.39 14.03 19.00
CA PRO A 353 7.04 14.11 20.43
C PRO A 353 7.84 13.10 21.26
N GLU A 354 8.19 13.46 22.49
CA GLU A 354 8.87 12.55 23.42
C GLU A 354 7.92 11.44 23.90
N GLU A 355 6.65 11.81 24.16
CA GLU A 355 5.63 10.87 24.61
C GLU A 355 4.75 10.44 23.42
N PRO A 356 4.48 9.12 23.28
CA PRO A 356 3.55 8.63 22.26
C PRO A 356 2.11 8.94 22.65
N ALA A 357 1.24 8.99 21.65
CA ALA A 357 -0.21 9.08 21.83
C ALA A 357 -0.88 7.72 21.53
N ILE A 358 -2.10 7.53 22.05
CA ILE A 358 -2.93 6.39 21.68
C ILE A 358 -3.59 6.69 20.32
N VAL A 359 -3.43 5.75 19.39
CA VAL A 359 -4.21 5.68 18.15
C VAL A 359 -5.13 4.46 18.23
N LYS A 360 -6.42 4.71 18.05
CA LYS A 360 -7.47 3.68 18.08
C LYS A 360 -7.85 3.32 16.65
N VAL A 361 -7.66 2.07 16.26
CA VAL A 361 -8.22 1.48 15.04
C VAL A 361 -9.36 0.53 15.40
N ALA A 362 -10.05 -0.05 14.43
CA ALA A 362 -11.31 -0.76 14.69
C ALA A 362 -11.23 -1.81 15.83
N ASN A 363 -10.19 -2.65 15.84
CA ASN A 363 -10.07 -3.79 16.76
C ASN A 363 -8.92 -3.70 17.76
N ILE A 364 -8.05 -2.69 17.65
CA ILE A 364 -6.82 -2.59 18.45
C ILE A 364 -6.44 -1.12 18.70
N GLN A 365 -5.73 -0.85 19.80
CA GLN A 365 -5.09 0.44 20.09
C GLN A 365 -3.58 0.29 19.97
N HIS A 366 -2.90 1.35 19.54
CA HIS A 366 -1.45 1.40 19.40
C HIS A 366 -0.86 2.65 20.04
N LEU A 367 0.41 2.56 20.47
CA LEU A 367 1.21 3.74 20.71
C LEU A 367 1.71 4.29 19.37
N ALA A 368 1.54 5.58 19.14
CA ALA A 368 1.93 6.27 17.92
C ALA A 368 2.73 7.53 18.20
N THR A 369 3.84 7.71 17.49
CA THR A 369 4.65 8.93 17.52
C THR A 369 4.72 9.50 16.09
N PRO A 370 4.03 10.60 15.79
CA PRO A 370 4.15 11.28 14.51
C PRO A 370 5.54 11.91 14.37
N ILE A 371 6.21 11.68 13.23
CA ILE A 371 7.53 12.20 12.93
C ILE A 371 7.44 13.09 11.71
N ARG A 372 7.99 14.30 11.79
CA ARG A 372 8.03 15.26 10.70
C ARG A 372 9.45 15.72 10.47
N ALA A 373 9.81 15.92 9.20
CA ALA A 373 11.13 16.40 8.82
C ALA A 373 11.03 17.44 7.71
N GLN A 374 11.91 18.44 7.76
CA GLN A 374 12.19 19.35 6.65
C GLN A 374 13.46 18.84 5.96
N LEU A 375 13.33 18.35 4.76
CA LEU A 375 14.46 17.79 3.99
C LEU A 375 15.44 18.89 3.54
N THR A 376 16.71 18.58 3.48
CA THR A 376 17.76 19.46 2.94
C THR A 376 17.74 19.50 1.42
N HIS A 377 17.38 18.40 0.79
CA HIS A 377 17.30 18.21 -0.66
C HIS A 377 16.04 17.43 -1.01
N PRO A 378 15.51 17.53 -2.23
CA PRO A 378 14.35 16.77 -2.67
C PRO A 378 14.74 15.28 -2.88
N HIS A 379 14.57 14.46 -1.82
CA HIS A 379 14.54 13.02 -1.95
C HIS A 379 13.17 12.58 -2.44
N SER A 380 13.10 11.61 -3.35
CA SER A 380 11.81 11.06 -3.79
C SER A 380 11.09 10.28 -2.67
N ALA A 381 9.77 10.14 -2.78
CA ALA A 381 9.00 9.29 -1.87
C ALA A 381 9.52 7.83 -1.88
N ILE A 382 9.96 7.32 -3.04
CA ILE A 382 10.55 5.98 -3.18
C ILE A 382 11.89 5.88 -2.44
N GLU A 383 12.77 6.87 -2.59
CA GLU A 383 14.07 6.88 -1.89
C GLU A 383 13.89 6.94 -0.37
N LEU A 384 12.94 7.76 0.11
CA LEU A 384 12.61 7.83 1.53
C LEU A 384 11.97 6.53 2.04
N ALA A 385 11.12 5.86 1.25
CA ALA A 385 10.62 4.54 1.59
C ALA A 385 11.75 3.53 1.74
N GLY A 386 12.73 3.53 0.83
CA GLY A 386 13.91 2.67 0.91
C GLY A 386 14.84 2.99 2.09
N LEU A 387 14.94 4.27 2.49
CA LEU A 387 15.71 4.71 3.66
C LEU A 387 15.11 4.19 4.97
N LEU A 388 13.79 4.17 5.08
CA LEU A 388 13.08 3.79 6.29
C LEU A 388 12.78 2.30 6.36
N HIS A 389 12.59 1.63 5.22
CA HIS A 389 12.19 0.22 5.17
C HIS A 389 13.38 -0.74 5.37
N PRO A 390 13.20 -1.79 6.20
CA PRO A 390 12.10 -1.96 7.14
C PRO A 390 12.37 -1.18 8.44
N THR A 391 11.29 -0.65 9.02
CA THR A 391 11.36 -0.10 10.38
C THR A 391 11.44 -1.23 11.42
N PRO A 392 11.89 -0.97 12.66
CA PRO A 392 11.83 -1.98 13.73
C PRO A 392 10.39 -2.36 14.13
N ALA A 393 9.36 -1.65 13.64
CA ALA A 393 7.97 -2.02 13.85
C ALA A 393 7.57 -3.31 13.09
N VAL A 394 8.28 -3.63 12.01
CA VAL A 394 8.02 -4.82 11.17
C VAL A 394 9.27 -5.65 10.90
N GLY A 395 10.44 -5.13 11.23
CA GLY A 395 11.73 -5.75 10.96
C GLY A 395 12.49 -6.09 12.24
N ALA A 396 13.65 -5.50 12.42
CA ALA A 396 14.53 -5.77 13.57
C ALA A 396 15.46 -4.58 13.88
N GLU A 397 16.01 -4.54 15.10
CA GLU A 397 17.02 -3.55 15.50
C GLU A 397 18.19 -4.23 16.21
N PRO A 398 19.44 -4.11 15.71
CA PRO A 398 19.82 -3.58 14.41
C PRO A 398 19.41 -4.48 13.24
N HIS A 399 18.84 -3.89 12.20
CA HIS A 399 18.37 -4.66 11.03
C HIS A 399 19.48 -5.46 10.34
N ALA A 400 20.70 -4.91 10.26
CA ALA A 400 21.82 -5.56 9.61
C ALA A 400 22.19 -6.92 10.27
N VAL A 401 21.90 -7.09 11.55
CA VAL A 401 22.20 -8.30 12.35
C VAL A 401 20.98 -9.22 12.38
N ALA A 402 19.86 -8.74 12.89
CA ALA A 402 18.69 -9.57 13.16
C ALA A 402 17.77 -9.73 11.94
N GLY A 403 17.71 -8.76 11.03
CA GLY A 403 16.85 -8.79 9.87
C GLY A 403 17.11 -9.99 8.94
N ARG A 404 18.38 -10.39 8.80
CA ARG A 404 18.77 -11.57 8.00
C ARG A 404 18.33 -12.91 8.61
N GLN A 405 17.93 -12.91 9.89
CA GLN A 405 17.53 -14.11 10.60
C GLN A 405 16.01 -14.33 10.57
N ILE A 406 15.22 -13.29 10.22
CA ILE A 406 13.77 -13.37 10.17
C ILE A 406 13.29 -14.59 9.37
N PRO A 407 13.76 -14.84 8.13
CA PRO A 407 13.31 -16.02 7.37
C PRO A 407 13.61 -17.36 8.05
N ALA A 408 14.72 -17.46 8.78
CA ALA A 408 15.09 -18.68 9.49
C ALA A 408 14.25 -18.94 10.75
N PHE A 409 13.72 -17.89 11.37
CA PHE A 409 12.78 -18.01 12.49
C PHE A 409 11.36 -18.34 12.02
N GLU A 410 10.93 -17.74 10.91
CA GLU A 410 9.55 -17.82 10.42
C GLU A 410 9.31 -19.00 9.47
N GLY A 411 10.30 -19.35 8.64
CA GLY A 411 10.11 -20.27 7.52
C GLY A 411 9.16 -19.72 6.45
N LEU A 412 9.05 -18.41 6.32
CA LEU A 412 8.03 -17.71 5.54
C LEU A 412 8.68 -16.73 4.54
N ASP A 413 8.19 -16.73 3.29
CA ASP A 413 8.38 -15.62 2.36
C ASP A 413 7.25 -14.62 2.58
N ARG A 414 7.56 -13.49 3.18
CA ARG A 414 6.57 -12.44 3.46
C ARG A 414 6.03 -11.77 2.18
N GLY A 415 6.75 -11.84 1.07
CA GLY A 415 6.39 -11.10 -0.14
C GLY A 415 6.15 -9.63 0.15
N TRP A 416 4.97 -9.12 -0.21
CA TRP A 416 4.57 -7.73 0.07
C TRP A 416 4.04 -7.50 1.49
N TYR A 417 3.72 -8.54 2.26
CA TYR A 417 3.39 -8.35 3.68
C TYR A 417 4.53 -7.66 4.42
N ALA A 418 4.21 -6.64 5.20
CA ALA A 418 5.14 -5.74 5.89
C ALA A 418 6.07 -4.93 4.97
N GLY A 419 5.88 -5.01 3.65
CA GLY A 419 6.55 -4.20 2.64
C GLY A 419 5.84 -2.86 2.40
N PRO A 420 6.51 -1.88 1.76
CA PRO A 420 5.89 -0.62 1.37
C PRO A 420 4.94 -0.78 0.18
N VAL A 421 3.71 -0.24 0.29
CA VAL A 421 2.74 -0.14 -0.80
C VAL A 421 2.25 1.29 -0.89
N GLY A 422 2.17 1.83 -2.10
CA GLY A 422 1.75 3.22 -2.28
C GLY A 422 1.98 3.75 -3.70
N TRP A 423 2.32 5.02 -3.80
CA TRP A 423 2.43 5.74 -5.07
C TRP A 423 3.42 6.90 -4.98
N THR A 424 3.86 7.36 -6.15
CA THR A 424 4.62 8.60 -6.35
C THR A 424 4.15 9.31 -7.62
N ASP A 425 4.17 10.65 -7.64
CA ASP A 425 3.82 11.47 -8.80
C ASP A 425 5.05 11.98 -9.56
N ALA A 426 4.80 12.78 -10.61
CA ALA A 426 5.87 13.34 -11.44
C ALA A 426 6.76 14.38 -10.73
N ASN A 427 6.34 14.94 -9.59
CA ASN A 427 7.16 15.76 -8.71
C ASN A 427 7.97 14.92 -7.71
N GLU A 428 7.89 13.60 -7.80
CA GLU A 428 8.46 12.65 -6.84
C GLU A 428 7.83 12.76 -5.43
N ASP A 429 6.71 13.49 -5.28
CA ASP A 429 5.86 13.45 -4.11
C ASP A 429 5.12 12.13 -4.06
N GLY A 430 4.69 11.70 -2.89
CA GLY A 430 4.02 10.41 -2.78
C GLY A 430 3.85 9.91 -1.36
N GLU A 431 3.25 8.74 -1.26
CA GLU A 431 2.88 8.16 0.00
C GLU A 431 3.00 6.63 -0.05
N PHE A 432 3.69 6.05 0.93
CA PHE A 432 3.82 4.61 1.11
C PHE A 432 3.40 4.23 2.53
N CYS A 433 2.46 3.30 2.66
CA CYS A 433 2.14 2.64 3.93
C CYS A 433 2.89 1.31 4.05
N VAL A 434 3.02 0.80 5.27
CA VAL A 434 3.49 -0.56 5.52
C VAL A 434 2.32 -1.52 5.35
N ALA A 435 2.45 -2.55 4.54
CA ALA A 435 1.36 -3.49 4.26
C ALA A 435 1.09 -4.42 5.45
N LEU A 436 0.19 -3.99 6.32
CA LEU A 436 -0.25 -4.69 7.53
C LEU A 436 -1.76 -4.92 7.50
N ARG A 437 -2.26 -5.82 8.36
CA ARG A 437 -3.69 -6.17 8.37
C ARG A 437 -4.14 -6.49 6.95
N CYS A 438 -3.49 -7.48 6.35
CA CYS A 438 -3.57 -7.75 4.92
C CYS A 438 -3.86 -9.23 4.65
N ALA A 439 -4.36 -9.48 3.45
CA ALA A 439 -4.53 -10.81 2.91
C ALA A 439 -4.19 -10.84 1.42
N LEU A 440 -3.56 -11.93 0.98
CA LEU A 440 -3.39 -12.27 -0.42
C LEU A 440 -4.52 -13.23 -0.84
N LEU A 441 -5.37 -12.76 -1.74
CA LEU A 441 -6.51 -13.48 -2.27
C LEU A 441 -6.14 -14.11 -3.62
N ARG A 442 -6.40 -15.42 -3.77
CA ARG A 442 -6.20 -16.15 -5.02
C ARG A 442 -7.29 -17.20 -5.20
N GLY A 443 -8.30 -16.89 -5.97
CA GLY A 443 -9.48 -17.73 -6.09
C GLY A 443 -10.14 -17.93 -4.70
N PRO A 444 -10.38 -19.19 -4.27
CA PRO A 444 -10.98 -19.47 -2.97
C PRO A 444 -9.98 -19.41 -1.80
N GLU A 445 -8.69 -19.24 -2.06
CA GLU A 445 -7.66 -19.17 -1.03
C GLU A 445 -7.37 -17.73 -0.63
N ALA A 446 -7.38 -17.46 0.69
CA ALA A 446 -6.88 -16.21 1.28
C ALA A 446 -5.74 -16.54 2.26
N ARG A 447 -4.60 -15.85 2.12
CA ARG A 447 -3.45 -15.94 3.03
C ARG A 447 -3.34 -14.66 3.83
N LEU A 448 -3.53 -14.78 5.14
CA LEU A 448 -3.46 -13.67 6.10
C LEU A 448 -2.14 -13.74 6.86
N TYR A 449 -1.62 -12.57 7.19
CA TYR A 449 -0.34 -12.44 7.88
C TYR A 449 -0.50 -11.59 9.14
N ALA A 450 0.13 -12.03 10.24
CA ALA A 450 0.25 -11.24 11.45
C ALA A 450 1.63 -11.44 12.07
N GLY A 451 2.20 -10.36 12.61
CA GLY A 451 3.49 -10.38 13.28
C GLY A 451 3.48 -9.52 14.53
N VAL A 452 4.36 -9.83 15.47
CA VAL A 452 4.51 -9.15 16.75
C VAL A 452 5.98 -8.85 17.01
N GLY A 453 6.23 -7.69 17.65
CA GLY A 453 7.57 -7.30 18.06
C GLY A 453 8.03 -8.08 19.30
N VAL A 454 9.12 -8.80 19.18
CA VAL A 454 9.74 -9.55 20.28
C VAL A 454 10.88 -8.72 20.87
N VAL A 455 10.78 -8.48 22.16
CA VAL A 455 11.78 -7.79 23.00
C VAL A 455 12.19 -8.68 24.17
N ARG A 456 13.07 -8.18 25.04
CA ARG A 456 13.68 -8.95 26.14
C ARG A 456 12.70 -9.67 27.07
N ASP A 457 11.56 -9.03 27.34
CA ASP A 457 10.55 -9.50 28.30
C ASP A 457 9.30 -10.04 27.62
N SER A 458 9.38 -10.36 26.33
CA SER A 458 8.30 -11.00 25.58
C SER A 458 8.03 -12.42 26.09
N ASP A 459 6.74 -12.76 26.21
CA ASP A 459 6.23 -14.08 26.56
C ASP A 459 5.69 -14.77 25.29
N PRO A 460 6.15 -15.98 24.93
CA PRO A 460 5.75 -16.65 23.68
C PRO A 460 4.25 -16.82 23.51
N SER A 461 3.53 -17.18 24.56
CA SER A 461 2.08 -17.41 24.50
C SER A 461 1.30 -16.09 24.39
N ALA A 462 1.77 -15.03 25.05
CA ALA A 462 1.17 -13.70 24.92
C ALA A 462 1.38 -13.14 23.50
N GLU A 463 2.59 -13.31 22.91
CA GLU A 463 2.88 -12.86 21.55
C GLU A 463 2.07 -13.65 20.50
N LEU A 464 1.84 -14.96 20.71
CA LEU A 464 0.93 -15.75 19.88
C LEU A 464 -0.51 -15.20 19.96
N ALA A 465 -1.02 -14.96 21.17
CA ALA A 465 -2.34 -14.39 21.37
C ALA A 465 -2.50 -13.00 20.71
N GLU A 466 -1.46 -12.18 20.71
CA GLU A 466 -1.47 -10.88 20.02
C GLU A 466 -1.59 -11.06 18.48
N THR A 467 -0.96 -12.09 17.89
CA THR A 467 -1.18 -12.38 16.46
C THR A 467 -2.64 -12.72 16.16
N GLU A 468 -3.34 -13.44 17.03
CA GLU A 468 -4.77 -13.76 16.87
C GLU A 468 -5.62 -12.47 16.85
N VAL A 469 -5.36 -11.54 17.76
CA VAL A 469 -6.04 -10.22 17.78
C VAL A 469 -5.81 -9.48 16.46
N LYS A 470 -4.60 -9.53 15.91
CA LYS A 470 -4.23 -8.88 14.65
C LYS A 470 -4.89 -9.53 13.43
N LEU A 471 -4.97 -10.87 13.40
CA LEU A 471 -5.70 -11.63 12.37
C LEU A 471 -7.20 -11.32 12.41
N GLY A 472 -7.76 -11.05 13.58
CA GLY A 472 -9.16 -10.69 13.77
C GLY A 472 -9.64 -9.45 13.01
N ALA A 473 -8.74 -8.69 12.38
CA ALA A 473 -9.11 -7.57 11.50
C ALA A 473 -9.72 -8.04 10.16
N LEU A 474 -9.20 -9.12 9.57
CA LEU A 474 -9.63 -9.61 8.26
C LEU A 474 -10.21 -11.02 8.31
N LEU A 475 -9.80 -11.84 9.28
CA LEU A 475 -10.21 -13.24 9.34
C LEU A 475 -11.74 -13.42 9.32
N PRO A 476 -12.55 -12.66 10.11
CA PRO A 476 -14.00 -12.78 10.05
C PRO A 476 -14.61 -12.39 8.70
N ILE A 477 -13.98 -11.45 7.97
CA ILE A 477 -14.45 -10.99 6.66
C ILE A 477 -14.22 -12.07 5.59
N LEU A 478 -13.19 -12.91 5.79
CA LEU A 478 -12.74 -13.90 4.81
C LEU A 478 -13.19 -15.32 5.13
N SER A 479 -13.69 -15.55 6.35
CA SER A 479 -14.14 -16.88 6.81
C SER A 479 -15.66 -17.03 7.00
N GLY A 480 -16.43 -15.98 6.69
CA GLY A 480 -17.91 -15.98 6.76
C GLY A 480 -18.46 -15.69 8.13
#